data_4135e88d8698e3fd525e312974958c12
#
_entry.id   4135e88d8698e3fd525e312974958c12
#
_cell.length_a   1.000
_cell.length_b   1.000
_cell.length_c   1.000
_cell.angle_alpha   90.00
_cell.angle_beta   90.00
_cell.angle_gamma   90.00
#
_symmetry.space_group_name_H-M   'P 1'
#
loop_
_entity.id
_entity.type
_entity.pdbx_description
1 polymer ?
#
loop_
_entity_poly.entity_id
_entity_poly.type
_entity_poly.pdbx_seq_one_letter_code
_entity_poly.pdbx_strand_id
1 'polypeptide(L)'
;MHRWLIRMLRYIDVKVFYVFTALFVIPVCLILNPSRKIIFHYMRKRMQFGCLRSAWYTYLNHCLFAQVVIDKFAMYAGKRFEVKVVGYDAYLRLLEKPDAFVQLSSHIGNYEIAGYSLKADKKAFNALVYWGEKESVMKNRMFLFKDTHIRMIPVSPDMSHLFDINAALSKGEVVSIPADRIWGSPKKLVKCFLGGEASFPYGPFSIAAMRSLDVVAVNVMKTAAKQYTIYITPLLYNKEANGKARIEELSDAYVKELEKMLGLYPTQWYNYFDFWHE
;
A
#
# COMPACT_ATOMS: atom_id res chain seq x y z
N MET A 1 -21.43 7.92 -11.00
CA MET A 1 -20.36 8.65 -11.70
C MET A 1 -19.31 7.72 -12.32
N HIS A 2 -18.88 6.64 -11.65
CA HIS A 2 -17.79 5.78 -12.15
C HIS A 2 -18.14 4.88 -13.35
N ARG A 3 -19.42 4.53 -13.57
CA ARG A 3 -19.85 3.65 -14.69
C ARG A 3 -19.49 4.20 -16.07
N TRP A 4 -19.60 5.51 -16.26
CA TRP A 4 -19.24 6.18 -17.52
C TRP A 4 -17.73 6.09 -17.78
N LEU A 5 -16.91 6.39 -16.76
CA LEU A 5 -15.45 6.28 -16.85
C LEU A 5 -15.00 4.85 -17.18
N ILE A 6 -15.57 3.84 -16.50
CA ILE A 6 -15.28 2.42 -16.77
C ILE A 6 -15.65 2.06 -18.22
N ARG A 7 -16.80 2.57 -18.73
CA ARG A 7 -17.20 2.34 -20.11
C ARG A 7 -16.20 2.94 -21.11
N MET A 8 -15.75 4.17 -20.88
CA MET A 8 -14.74 4.81 -21.73
C MET A 8 -13.40 4.07 -21.69
N LEU A 9 -12.94 3.70 -20.51
CA LEU A 9 -11.69 2.96 -20.32
C LEU A 9 -11.68 1.59 -20.99
N ARG A 10 -12.86 1.01 -21.32
CA ARG A 10 -12.94 -0.23 -22.10
C ARG A 10 -12.40 -0.06 -23.53
N TYR A 11 -12.67 1.11 -24.15
CA TYR A 11 -12.34 1.36 -25.56
C TYR A 11 -11.13 2.24 -25.76
N ILE A 12 -10.88 3.18 -24.85
CA ILE A 12 -9.80 4.17 -24.96
C ILE A 12 -8.55 3.68 -24.22
N ASP A 13 -7.37 3.95 -24.78
CA ASP A 13 -6.11 3.64 -24.10
C ASP A 13 -5.92 4.52 -22.85
N VAL A 14 -5.45 3.92 -21.77
CA VAL A 14 -5.19 4.62 -20.50
C VAL A 14 -4.23 5.80 -20.64
N LYS A 15 -3.30 5.74 -21.60
CA LYS A 15 -2.34 6.81 -21.87
C LYS A 15 -3.01 8.13 -22.27
N VAL A 16 -4.16 8.08 -22.97
CA VAL A 16 -4.93 9.28 -23.32
C VAL A 16 -5.43 9.96 -22.06
N PHE A 17 -5.93 9.19 -21.09
CA PHE A 17 -6.37 9.73 -19.81
C PHE A 17 -5.20 10.28 -18.98
N TYR A 18 -4.02 9.64 -19.04
CA TYR A 18 -2.83 10.14 -18.34
C TYR A 18 -2.40 11.50 -18.87
N VAL A 19 -2.32 11.65 -20.20
CA VAL A 19 -1.98 12.92 -20.83
C VAL A 19 -3.01 13.99 -20.50
N PHE A 20 -4.30 13.66 -20.65
CA PHE A 20 -5.38 14.59 -20.33
C PHE A 20 -5.33 15.04 -18.87
N THR A 21 -5.20 14.12 -17.92
CA THR A 21 -5.14 14.49 -16.50
C THR A 21 -3.89 15.28 -16.17
N ALA A 22 -2.74 14.93 -16.73
CA ALA A 22 -1.51 15.68 -16.51
C ALA A 22 -1.62 17.12 -16.99
N LEU A 23 -2.15 17.35 -18.20
CA LEU A 23 -2.19 18.69 -18.80
C LEU A 23 -3.33 19.56 -18.27
N PHE A 24 -4.49 19.00 -17.97
CA PHE A 24 -5.69 19.79 -17.68
C PHE A 24 -6.18 19.66 -16.22
N VAL A 25 -6.09 18.47 -15.62
CA VAL A 25 -6.65 18.23 -14.28
C VAL A 25 -5.64 18.55 -13.19
N ILE A 26 -4.43 18.04 -13.30
CA ILE A 26 -3.42 18.19 -12.24
C ILE A 26 -3.00 19.65 -12.01
N PRO A 27 -2.78 20.50 -13.03
CA PRO A 27 -2.48 21.92 -12.80
C PRO A 27 -3.57 22.63 -11.99
N VAL A 28 -4.83 22.36 -12.29
CA VAL A 28 -5.98 22.91 -11.54
C VAL A 28 -6.00 22.36 -10.10
N CYS A 29 -5.81 21.06 -9.93
CA CYS A 29 -5.73 20.44 -8.60
C CYS A 29 -4.59 21.05 -7.75
N LEU A 30 -3.44 21.29 -8.33
CA LEU A 30 -2.31 21.91 -7.64
C LEU A 30 -2.57 23.35 -7.21
N ILE A 31 -3.40 24.09 -7.94
CA ILE A 31 -3.82 25.46 -7.54
C ILE A 31 -4.81 25.37 -6.37
N LEU A 32 -5.81 24.51 -6.48
CA LEU A 32 -6.94 24.46 -5.55
C LEU A 32 -6.67 23.64 -4.28
N ASN A 33 -5.82 22.63 -4.34
CA ASN A 33 -5.61 21.72 -3.21
C ASN A 33 -4.34 22.06 -2.42
N PRO A 34 -4.45 22.28 -1.11
CA PRO A 34 -3.30 22.57 -0.24
C PRO A 34 -2.33 21.39 -0.10
N SER A 35 -2.72 20.18 -0.45
CA SER A 35 -1.86 18.97 -0.36
C SER A 35 -0.54 19.11 -1.12
N ARG A 36 -0.48 19.97 -2.15
CA ARG A 36 0.79 20.27 -2.84
C ARG A 36 1.89 20.76 -1.89
N LYS A 37 1.51 21.51 -0.83
CA LYS A 37 2.48 22.03 0.16
C LYS A 37 3.10 20.89 0.96
N ILE A 38 2.30 19.89 1.32
CA ILE A 38 2.75 18.72 2.07
C ILE A 38 3.75 17.91 1.23
N ILE A 39 3.41 17.62 -0.03
CA ILE A 39 4.32 16.88 -0.93
C ILE A 39 5.57 17.70 -1.25
N PHE A 40 5.45 19.00 -1.49
CA PHE A 40 6.61 19.86 -1.72
C PHE A 40 7.54 19.87 -0.50
N HIS A 41 6.98 19.96 0.71
CA HIS A 41 7.73 19.92 1.97
C HIS A 41 8.44 18.58 2.15
N TYR A 42 7.74 17.45 1.90
CA TYR A 42 8.35 16.13 1.88
C TYR A 42 9.55 16.07 0.92
N MET A 43 9.39 16.53 -0.33
CA MET A 43 10.48 16.54 -1.32
C MET A 43 11.65 17.44 -0.90
N ARG A 44 11.37 18.59 -0.25
CA ARG A 44 12.39 19.53 0.20
C ARG A 44 13.11 19.08 1.46
N LYS A 45 12.36 18.76 2.50
CA LYS A 45 12.94 18.49 3.82
C LYS A 45 13.38 17.03 3.99
N ARG A 46 12.58 16.07 3.51
CA ARG A 46 12.86 14.65 3.76
C ARG A 46 13.70 14.03 2.66
N MET A 47 13.41 14.33 1.42
CA MET A 47 14.19 13.83 0.29
C MET A 47 15.37 14.75 -0.07
N GLN A 48 15.49 15.92 0.55
CA GLN A 48 16.59 16.89 0.40
C GLN A 48 16.82 17.37 -1.04
N PHE A 49 15.79 17.37 -1.88
CA PHE A 49 15.90 17.85 -3.25
C PHE A 49 15.92 19.39 -3.33
N GLY A 50 16.59 19.94 -4.34
CA GLY A 50 16.56 21.38 -4.64
C GLY A 50 15.14 21.87 -4.98
N CYS A 51 14.90 23.18 -4.89
CA CYS A 51 13.57 23.80 -5.04
C CYS A 51 12.86 23.41 -6.35
N LEU A 52 13.55 23.57 -7.49
CA LEU A 52 12.98 23.25 -8.81
C LEU A 52 12.63 21.74 -8.96
N ARG A 53 13.54 20.87 -8.49
CA ARG A 53 13.30 19.42 -8.49
C ARG A 53 12.12 19.05 -7.59
N SER A 54 12.01 19.69 -6.42
CA SER A 54 10.89 19.46 -5.50
C SER A 54 9.55 19.89 -6.10
N ALA A 55 9.50 21.04 -6.79
CA ALA A 55 8.30 21.48 -7.48
C ALA A 55 7.91 20.50 -8.60
N TRP A 56 8.87 20.09 -9.42
CA TRP A 56 8.66 19.11 -10.48
C TRP A 56 8.19 17.77 -9.94
N TYR A 57 8.82 17.26 -8.87
CA TYR A 57 8.43 15.98 -8.26
C TYR A 57 7.09 16.05 -7.54
N THR A 58 6.71 17.22 -7.02
CA THR A 58 5.35 17.44 -6.50
C THR A 58 4.31 17.30 -7.61
N TYR A 59 4.55 17.90 -8.77
CA TYR A 59 3.68 17.73 -9.94
C TYR A 59 3.63 16.25 -10.38
N LEU A 60 4.77 15.59 -10.53
CA LEU A 60 4.84 14.17 -10.92
C LEU A 60 4.13 13.25 -9.92
N ASN A 61 4.25 13.50 -8.62
CA ASN A 61 3.54 12.74 -7.60
C ASN A 61 2.02 12.77 -7.82
N HIS A 62 1.45 13.95 -8.07
CA HIS A 62 0.02 14.09 -8.34
C HIS A 62 -0.38 13.43 -9.67
N CYS A 63 0.46 13.53 -10.70
CA CYS A 63 0.23 12.83 -11.98
C CYS A 63 0.22 11.30 -11.78
N LEU A 64 1.19 10.75 -11.05
CA LEU A 64 1.28 9.32 -10.79
C LEU A 64 0.13 8.82 -9.92
N PHE A 65 -0.29 9.60 -8.93
CA PHE A 65 -1.48 9.27 -8.16
C PHE A 65 -2.74 9.20 -9.04
N ALA A 66 -2.93 10.19 -9.93
CA ALA A 66 -4.05 10.16 -10.88
C ALA A 66 -3.97 8.93 -11.80
N GLN A 67 -2.77 8.55 -12.25
CA GLN A 67 -2.59 7.33 -13.05
C GLN A 67 -2.97 6.07 -12.26
N VAL A 68 -2.57 5.95 -10.99
CA VAL A 68 -2.97 4.82 -10.13
C VAL A 68 -4.49 4.73 -10.00
N VAL A 69 -5.17 5.87 -9.83
CA VAL A 69 -6.64 5.92 -9.78
C VAL A 69 -7.26 5.50 -11.12
N ILE A 70 -6.72 5.99 -12.25
CA ILE A 70 -7.17 5.60 -13.60
C ILE A 70 -6.97 4.10 -13.81
N ASP A 71 -5.82 3.56 -13.42
CA ASP A 71 -5.47 2.15 -13.57
C ASP A 71 -6.43 1.24 -12.79
N LYS A 72 -6.81 1.65 -11.58
CA LYS A 72 -7.84 0.96 -10.80
C LYS A 72 -9.15 0.83 -11.58
N PHE A 73 -9.63 1.92 -12.17
CA PHE A 73 -10.85 1.88 -12.99
C PHE A 73 -10.65 1.14 -14.32
N ALA A 74 -9.45 1.18 -14.89
CA ALA A 74 -9.10 0.44 -16.09
C ALA A 74 -9.13 -1.09 -15.84
N MET A 75 -8.66 -1.54 -14.67
CA MET A 75 -8.80 -2.94 -14.24
C MET A 75 -10.30 -3.33 -14.11
N TYR A 76 -11.13 -2.46 -13.55
CA TYR A 76 -12.59 -2.68 -13.52
C TYR A 76 -13.22 -2.73 -14.93
N ALA A 77 -12.59 -2.11 -15.91
CA ALA A 77 -12.96 -2.19 -17.32
C ALA A 77 -12.39 -3.43 -18.05
N GLY A 78 -11.64 -4.29 -17.36
CA GLY A 78 -11.01 -5.49 -17.91
C GLY A 78 -9.63 -5.28 -18.55
N LYS A 79 -9.02 -4.09 -18.38
CA LYS A 79 -7.64 -3.86 -18.81
C LYS A 79 -6.66 -4.62 -17.92
N ARG A 80 -5.58 -5.13 -18.53
CA ARG A 80 -4.50 -5.80 -17.83
C ARG A 80 -3.23 -4.97 -17.89
N PHE A 81 -2.43 -5.05 -16.84
CA PHE A 81 -1.12 -4.43 -16.73
C PHE A 81 -0.04 -5.51 -16.69
N GLU A 82 1.13 -5.21 -17.24
CA GLU A 82 2.28 -6.08 -17.08
C GLU A 82 2.78 -5.97 -15.65
N VAL A 83 3.02 -7.10 -14.99
CA VAL A 83 3.48 -7.15 -13.61
C VAL A 83 4.73 -8.01 -13.51
N LYS A 84 5.81 -7.39 -13.02
CA LYS A 84 7.04 -8.08 -12.63
C LYS A 84 7.03 -8.28 -11.12
N VAL A 85 7.55 -9.40 -10.64
CA VAL A 85 7.65 -9.68 -9.19
C VAL A 85 9.12 -9.92 -8.84
N VAL A 86 9.61 -9.16 -7.88
CA VAL A 86 10.94 -9.29 -7.28
C VAL A 86 10.79 -9.88 -5.88
N GLY A 87 11.56 -10.91 -5.56
CA GLY A 87 11.45 -11.62 -4.28
C GLY A 87 10.35 -12.69 -4.23
N TYR A 88 9.83 -13.13 -5.38
CA TYR A 88 8.72 -14.08 -5.46
C TYR A 88 9.05 -15.44 -4.83
N ASP A 89 10.29 -15.93 -4.96
CA ASP A 89 10.69 -17.21 -4.37
C ASP A 89 10.55 -17.23 -2.84
N ALA A 90 10.84 -16.11 -2.17
CA ALA A 90 10.64 -15.99 -0.73
C ALA A 90 9.15 -16.08 -0.37
N TYR A 91 8.28 -15.48 -1.17
CA TYR A 91 6.84 -15.55 -1.00
C TYR A 91 6.30 -16.96 -1.22
N LEU A 92 6.75 -17.64 -2.27
CA LEU A 92 6.36 -19.02 -2.56
C LEU A 92 6.72 -19.97 -1.42
N ARG A 93 7.93 -19.82 -0.85
CA ARG A 93 8.35 -20.64 0.34
C ARG A 93 7.40 -20.43 1.53
N LEU A 94 6.90 -19.21 1.75
CA LEU A 94 5.94 -18.93 2.82
C LEU A 94 4.56 -19.52 2.54
N LEU A 95 4.15 -19.54 1.28
CA LEU A 95 2.89 -20.18 0.88
C LEU A 95 2.92 -21.71 1.06
N GLU A 96 4.09 -22.32 1.03
CA GLU A 96 4.28 -23.78 1.21
C GLU A 96 4.32 -24.22 2.67
N LYS A 97 4.67 -23.34 3.60
CA LYS A 97 4.65 -23.63 5.02
C LYS A 97 3.20 -23.79 5.53
N PRO A 98 2.94 -24.66 6.53
CA PRO A 98 1.60 -24.74 7.14
C PRO A 98 1.24 -23.46 7.93
N ASP A 99 2.23 -22.76 8.45
CA ASP A 99 2.05 -21.60 9.31
C ASP A 99 1.51 -20.38 8.56
N ALA A 100 0.71 -19.57 9.25
CA ALA A 100 0.28 -18.26 8.75
C ALA A 100 1.48 -17.32 8.60
N PHE A 101 1.33 -16.31 7.76
CA PHE A 101 2.27 -15.19 7.72
C PHE A 101 1.53 -13.86 7.50
N VAL A 102 2.19 -12.76 7.85
CA VAL A 102 1.64 -11.41 7.68
C VAL A 102 2.33 -10.72 6.51
N GLN A 103 1.51 -10.12 5.67
CA GLN A 103 1.96 -9.21 4.61
C GLN A 103 1.72 -7.78 5.07
N LEU A 104 2.76 -6.98 5.25
CA LEU A 104 2.65 -5.56 5.51
C LEU A 104 2.68 -4.79 4.19
N SER A 105 1.66 -3.99 3.96
CA SER A 105 1.56 -3.09 2.81
C SER A 105 1.65 -1.63 3.25
N SER A 106 1.75 -0.74 2.27
CA SER A 106 1.83 0.71 2.47
C SER A 106 1.04 1.46 1.41
N HIS A 107 0.86 2.77 1.60
CA HIS A 107 0.27 3.66 0.58
C HIS A 107 1.33 4.18 -0.41
N ILE A 108 2.44 3.47 -0.56
CA ILE A 108 3.44 3.69 -1.61
C ILE A 108 3.00 2.90 -2.85
N GLY A 109 2.93 3.57 -4.01
CA GLY A 109 2.56 2.95 -5.27
C GLY A 109 1.11 2.48 -5.32
N ASN A 110 0.85 1.31 -5.90
CA ASN A 110 -0.49 0.77 -6.13
C ASN A 110 -0.67 -0.62 -5.53
N TYR A 111 -0.90 -0.69 -4.23
CA TYR A 111 -1.05 -1.96 -3.50
C TYR A 111 -2.21 -2.84 -4.02
N GLU A 112 -3.20 -2.27 -4.71
CA GLU A 112 -4.31 -3.07 -5.25
C GLU A 112 -3.86 -4.04 -6.34
N ILE A 113 -2.81 -3.69 -7.11
CA ILE A 113 -2.24 -4.58 -8.13
C ILE A 113 -1.74 -5.90 -7.53
N ALA A 114 -1.21 -5.89 -6.30
CA ALA A 114 -0.76 -7.13 -5.65
C ALA A 114 -1.89 -8.15 -5.51
N GLY A 115 -3.09 -7.71 -5.16
CA GLY A 115 -4.26 -8.58 -5.03
C GLY A 115 -4.70 -9.25 -6.35
N TYR A 116 -4.35 -8.66 -7.51
CA TYR A 116 -4.64 -9.25 -8.82
C TYR A 116 -3.52 -10.14 -9.35
N SER A 117 -2.32 -10.01 -8.82
CA SER A 117 -1.11 -10.60 -9.42
C SER A 117 -0.49 -11.69 -8.56
N LEU A 118 -0.61 -11.57 -7.25
CA LEU A 118 -0.14 -12.60 -6.33
C LEU A 118 -1.24 -13.64 -6.16
N LYS A 119 -1.05 -14.81 -6.77
CA LYS A 119 -2.03 -15.88 -6.69
C LYS A 119 -2.11 -16.46 -5.28
N ALA A 120 -3.30 -16.49 -4.73
CA ALA A 120 -3.61 -17.07 -3.43
C ALA A 120 -4.07 -18.55 -3.53
N ASP A 121 -3.55 -19.28 -4.54
CA ASP A 121 -4.04 -20.63 -4.85
C ASP A 121 -3.72 -21.65 -3.74
N LYS A 122 -2.66 -21.40 -2.95
CA LYS A 122 -2.21 -22.33 -1.89
C LYS A 122 -2.73 -21.95 -0.51
N LYS A 123 -3.00 -20.68 -0.25
CA LYS A 123 -3.50 -20.17 1.05
C LYS A 123 -4.58 -19.13 0.81
N ALA A 124 -5.61 -19.11 1.65
CA ALA A 124 -6.56 -18.02 1.67
C ALA A 124 -5.88 -16.70 2.05
N PHE A 125 -6.25 -15.63 1.37
CA PHE A 125 -5.66 -14.31 1.53
C PHE A 125 -6.70 -13.35 2.12
N ASN A 126 -6.40 -12.77 3.26
CA ASN A 126 -7.28 -11.86 3.98
C ASN A 126 -6.70 -10.45 3.93
N ALA A 127 -7.37 -9.53 3.24
CA ALA A 127 -6.94 -8.15 3.11
C ALA A 127 -7.75 -7.25 4.05
N LEU A 128 -7.07 -6.51 4.93
CA LEU A 128 -7.71 -5.48 5.72
C LEU A 128 -8.06 -4.31 4.83
N VAL A 129 -9.31 -3.86 4.92
CA VAL A 129 -9.84 -2.74 4.15
C VAL A 129 -10.51 -1.73 5.07
N TYR A 130 -10.50 -0.45 4.65
CA TYR A 130 -11.12 0.61 5.42
C TYR A 130 -12.65 0.51 5.39
N TRP A 131 -13.30 0.55 6.56
CA TRP A 131 -14.76 0.53 6.72
C TRP A 131 -15.48 1.66 5.97
N GLY A 132 -14.93 2.87 5.96
CA GLY A 132 -15.53 4.07 5.35
C GLY A 132 -15.41 4.15 3.82
N GLU A 133 -14.99 3.08 3.14
CA GLU A 133 -14.90 3.08 1.68
C GLU A 133 -16.29 3.06 1.04
N LYS A 134 -16.49 3.83 -0.04
CA LYS A 134 -17.79 3.91 -0.72
C LYS A 134 -18.25 2.51 -1.13
N GLU A 135 -19.51 2.19 -0.83
CA GLU A 135 -20.13 0.88 -1.15
C GLU A 135 -19.93 0.46 -2.61
N SER A 136 -19.98 1.42 -3.55
CA SER A 136 -19.75 1.13 -4.98
C SER A 136 -18.33 0.67 -5.28
N VAL A 137 -17.32 1.14 -4.52
CA VAL A 137 -15.92 0.72 -4.67
C VAL A 137 -15.77 -0.69 -4.08
N MET A 138 -16.35 -0.93 -2.92
CA MET A 138 -16.36 -2.25 -2.29
C MET A 138 -17.04 -3.30 -3.18
N LYS A 139 -18.23 -3.00 -3.75
CA LYS A 139 -18.93 -3.91 -4.68
C LYS A 139 -18.10 -4.24 -5.93
N ASN A 140 -17.43 -3.24 -6.52
CA ASN A 140 -16.57 -3.48 -7.68
C ASN A 140 -15.35 -4.34 -7.30
N ARG A 141 -14.74 -4.09 -6.14
CA ARG A 141 -13.62 -4.89 -5.63
C ARG A 141 -14.06 -6.33 -5.34
N MET A 142 -15.20 -6.52 -4.65
CA MET A 142 -15.78 -7.85 -4.42
C MET A 142 -16.07 -8.60 -5.71
N PHE A 143 -16.60 -7.92 -6.74
CA PHE A 143 -16.85 -8.52 -8.04
C PHE A 143 -15.54 -9.00 -8.71
N LEU A 144 -14.47 -8.21 -8.63
CA LEU A 144 -13.17 -8.57 -9.21
C LEU A 144 -12.48 -9.72 -8.48
N PHE A 145 -12.67 -9.82 -7.17
CA PHE A 145 -12.08 -10.88 -6.35
C PHE A 145 -13.01 -12.09 -6.18
N LYS A 146 -14.19 -12.10 -6.84
CA LYS A 146 -15.18 -13.16 -6.68
C LYS A 146 -14.62 -14.56 -6.96
N ASP A 147 -13.74 -14.67 -7.96
CA ASP A 147 -13.14 -15.94 -8.39
C ASP A 147 -11.71 -16.12 -7.80
N THR A 148 -11.36 -15.33 -6.79
CA THR A 148 -10.08 -15.43 -6.09
C THR A 148 -10.31 -15.86 -4.63
N HIS A 149 -9.33 -16.49 -4.02
CA HIS A 149 -9.37 -16.82 -2.57
C HIS A 149 -9.07 -15.62 -1.68
N ILE A 150 -9.44 -14.40 -2.11
CA ILE A 150 -9.21 -13.15 -1.36
C ILE A 150 -10.48 -12.79 -0.59
N ARG A 151 -10.35 -12.75 0.73
CA ARG A 151 -11.36 -12.27 1.67
C ARG A 151 -11.00 -10.85 2.12
N MET A 152 -11.97 -9.97 2.19
CA MET A 152 -11.80 -8.63 2.74
C MET A 152 -12.28 -8.58 4.19
N ILE A 153 -11.44 -8.09 5.09
CA ILE A 153 -11.76 -7.86 6.49
C ILE A 153 -11.91 -6.34 6.70
N PRO A 154 -13.12 -5.81 6.89
CA PRO A 154 -13.32 -4.38 7.14
C PRO A 154 -12.83 -4.02 8.55
N VAL A 155 -11.96 -3.00 8.64
CA VAL A 155 -11.49 -2.47 9.92
C VAL A 155 -12.60 -1.64 10.54
N SER A 156 -13.29 -2.17 11.54
CA SER A 156 -14.42 -1.53 12.22
C SER A 156 -14.01 -0.90 13.57
N PRO A 157 -14.71 0.17 14.00
CA PRO A 157 -14.40 0.87 15.25
C PRO A 157 -14.57 0.00 16.51
N ASP A 158 -15.43 -1.01 16.47
CA ASP A 158 -15.69 -1.96 17.56
C ASP A 158 -14.59 -3.03 17.72
N MET A 159 -13.54 -2.96 16.92
CA MET A 159 -12.42 -3.91 16.93
C MET A 159 -12.79 -5.35 16.57
N SER A 160 -14.01 -5.63 16.05
CA SER A 160 -14.46 -6.98 15.66
C SER A 160 -13.54 -7.63 14.61
N HIS A 161 -12.91 -6.85 13.74
CA HIS A 161 -11.93 -7.33 12.77
C HIS A 161 -10.75 -8.09 13.37
N LEU A 162 -10.43 -7.89 14.67
CA LEU A 162 -9.38 -8.64 15.36
C LEU A 162 -9.72 -10.11 15.53
N PHE A 163 -11.01 -10.45 15.69
CA PHE A 163 -11.46 -11.85 15.74
C PHE A 163 -11.28 -12.52 14.37
N ASP A 164 -11.61 -11.81 13.27
CA ASP A 164 -11.43 -12.33 11.90
C ASP A 164 -9.95 -12.54 11.59
N ILE A 165 -9.08 -11.57 11.94
CA ILE A 165 -7.63 -11.69 11.82
C ILE A 165 -7.12 -12.91 12.60
N ASN A 166 -7.55 -13.05 13.86
CA ASN A 166 -7.13 -14.17 14.70
C ASN A 166 -7.56 -15.52 14.12
N ALA A 167 -8.80 -15.60 13.63
CA ALA A 167 -9.33 -16.81 13.01
C ALA A 167 -8.55 -17.18 11.72
N ALA A 168 -8.21 -16.19 10.88
CA ALA A 168 -7.42 -16.41 9.67
C ALA A 168 -6.00 -16.91 10.01
N LEU A 169 -5.32 -16.24 10.95
CA LEU A 169 -3.96 -16.63 11.36
C LEU A 169 -3.93 -18.03 12.00
N SER A 170 -4.95 -18.39 12.78
CA SER A 170 -5.06 -19.74 13.40
C SER A 170 -5.29 -20.85 12.38
N LYS A 171 -5.79 -20.51 11.17
CA LYS A 171 -5.96 -21.45 10.05
C LYS A 171 -4.76 -21.53 9.12
N GLY A 172 -3.66 -20.86 9.44
CA GLY A 172 -2.48 -20.82 8.58
C GLY A 172 -2.65 -19.93 7.34
N GLU A 173 -3.62 -19.01 7.32
CA GLU A 173 -3.92 -18.14 6.19
C GLU A 173 -3.01 -16.90 6.15
N VAL A 174 -3.00 -16.19 5.02
CA VAL A 174 -2.27 -14.92 4.87
C VAL A 174 -3.14 -13.76 5.33
N VAL A 175 -2.59 -12.84 6.11
CA VAL A 175 -3.25 -11.60 6.48
C VAL A 175 -2.44 -10.41 5.98
N SER A 176 -3.05 -9.57 5.14
CA SER A 176 -2.45 -8.35 4.58
C SER A 176 -2.95 -7.11 5.33
N ILE A 177 -2.03 -6.35 5.90
CA ILE A 177 -2.31 -5.22 6.78
C ILE A 177 -1.54 -3.99 6.29
N PRO A 178 -2.20 -2.85 5.98
CA PRO A 178 -1.53 -1.58 5.80
C PRO A 178 -0.88 -1.13 7.12
N ALA A 179 0.41 -0.76 7.08
CA ALA A 179 1.17 -0.49 8.30
C ALA A 179 1.85 0.89 8.33
N ASP A 180 1.52 1.77 7.38
CA ASP A 180 2.10 3.11 7.26
C ASP A 180 1.19 4.24 7.75
N ARG A 181 -0.08 3.98 8.12
CA ARG A 181 -1.01 5.02 8.58
C ARG A 181 -1.64 4.69 9.92
N ILE A 182 -1.68 5.67 10.80
CA ILE A 182 -2.41 5.60 12.07
C ILE A 182 -3.88 5.85 11.78
N TRP A 183 -4.62 4.79 11.52
CA TRP A 183 -6.06 4.85 11.37
C TRP A 183 -6.71 3.85 12.31
N GLY A 184 -7.53 4.35 13.22
CA GLY A 184 -8.23 3.49 14.20
C GLY A 184 -7.31 2.77 15.19
N SER A 185 -6.00 3.07 15.20
CA SER A 185 -5.06 2.48 16.17
C SER A 185 -4.96 3.35 17.41
N PRO A 186 -5.34 2.84 18.60
CA PRO A 186 -5.23 3.59 19.86
C PRO A 186 -3.77 3.74 20.30
N LYS A 187 -2.88 2.86 19.82
CA LYS A 187 -1.45 2.87 20.15
C LYS A 187 -0.63 3.12 18.90
N LYS A 188 0.44 3.90 19.07
CA LYS A 188 1.41 4.26 18.03
C LYS A 188 2.83 3.93 18.45
N LEU A 189 3.68 3.70 17.47
CA LEU A 189 5.14 3.62 17.58
C LEU A 189 5.72 4.88 16.98
N VAL A 190 6.56 5.57 17.72
CA VAL A 190 7.34 6.72 17.20
C VAL A 190 8.65 6.18 16.67
N LYS A 191 8.96 6.48 15.41
CA LYS A 191 10.17 6.02 14.72
C LYS A 191 10.85 7.20 14.03
N CYS A 192 12.17 7.13 13.93
CA CYS A 192 12.91 7.99 13.01
C CYS A 192 12.63 7.51 11.58
N PHE A 193 12.05 8.36 10.75
CA PHE A 193 11.70 8.07 9.37
C PHE A 193 12.09 9.24 8.47
N LEU A 194 12.98 9.00 7.52
CA LEU A 194 13.55 10.02 6.63
C LEU A 194 14.09 11.24 7.41
N GLY A 195 14.80 10.97 8.51
CA GLY A 195 15.42 12.00 9.35
C GLY A 195 14.47 12.83 10.21
N GLY A 196 13.26 12.36 10.49
CA GLY A 196 12.33 13.01 11.41
C GLY A 196 11.49 12.00 12.19
N GLU A 197 10.91 12.44 13.31
CA GLU A 197 10.02 11.61 14.10
C GLU A 197 8.65 11.45 13.40
N ALA A 198 8.24 10.21 13.22
CA ALA A 198 6.97 9.86 12.60
C ALA A 198 6.28 8.76 13.38
N SER A 199 4.95 8.77 13.36
CA SER A 199 4.13 7.78 14.07
C SER A 199 3.64 6.70 13.13
N PHE A 200 3.84 5.43 13.54
CA PHE A 200 3.34 4.23 12.86
C PHE A 200 2.31 3.51 13.74
N PRO A 201 1.34 2.79 13.16
CA PRO A 201 0.36 2.04 13.93
C PRO A 201 1.02 0.86 14.68
N TYR A 202 0.70 0.69 15.96
CA TYR A 202 1.22 -0.41 16.78
C TYR A 202 0.64 -1.77 16.37
N GLY A 203 -0.64 -1.80 15.99
CA GLY A 203 -1.42 -3.03 15.76
C GLY A 203 -0.80 -4.01 14.75
N PRO A 204 -0.46 -3.59 13.53
CA PRO A 204 0.11 -4.49 12.51
C PRO A 204 1.36 -5.25 12.98
N PHE A 205 2.26 -4.54 13.66
CA PHE A 205 3.50 -5.13 14.18
C PHE A 205 3.24 -6.02 15.38
N SER A 206 2.34 -5.62 16.27
CA SER A 206 1.95 -6.41 17.44
C SER A 206 1.30 -7.75 17.03
N ILE A 207 0.37 -7.73 16.07
CA ILE A 207 -0.30 -8.94 15.57
C ILE A 207 0.71 -9.97 15.07
N ALA A 208 1.70 -9.55 14.30
CA ALA A 208 2.72 -10.43 13.74
C ALA A 208 3.76 -10.88 14.79
N ALA A 209 4.33 -9.91 15.52
CA ALA A 209 5.43 -10.15 16.44
C ALA A 209 5.03 -10.97 17.67
N MET A 210 3.83 -10.75 18.23
CA MET A 210 3.37 -11.50 19.40
C MET A 210 3.14 -13.00 19.11
N ARG A 211 2.94 -13.35 17.85
CA ARG A 211 2.80 -14.74 17.36
C ARG A 211 4.08 -15.30 16.73
N SER A 212 5.18 -14.55 16.73
CA SER A 212 6.45 -14.93 16.08
C SER A 212 6.26 -15.35 14.60
N LEU A 213 5.31 -14.70 13.87
CA LEU A 213 5.01 -15.03 12.48
C LEU A 213 6.11 -14.56 11.54
N ASP A 214 6.23 -15.22 10.40
CA ASP A 214 6.97 -14.69 9.28
C ASP A 214 6.25 -13.44 8.72
N VAL A 215 7.01 -12.44 8.32
CA VAL A 215 6.47 -11.18 7.82
C VAL A 215 7.16 -10.78 6.52
N VAL A 216 6.39 -10.32 5.55
CA VAL A 216 6.91 -9.72 4.33
C VAL A 216 6.35 -8.31 4.14
N ALA A 217 7.18 -7.39 3.68
CA ALA A 217 6.70 -6.12 3.11
C ALA A 217 6.41 -6.32 1.63
N VAL A 218 5.27 -5.80 1.17
CA VAL A 218 4.88 -5.84 -0.24
C VAL A 218 4.60 -4.42 -0.72
N ASN A 219 5.45 -3.97 -1.64
CA ASN A 219 5.36 -2.66 -2.26
C ASN A 219 5.14 -2.81 -3.77
N VAL A 220 4.20 -2.08 -4.34
CA VAL A 220 3.82 -2.19 -5.75
C VAL A 220 4.06 -0.88 -6.47
N MET A 221 5.13 -0.82 -7.25
CA MET A 221 5.59 0.41 -7.88
C MET A 221 5.23 0.44 -9.36
N LYS A 222 4.72 1.58 -9.83
CA LYS A 222 4.52 1.82 -11.25
C LYS A 222 5.86 2.09 -11.91
N THR A 223 6.28 1.22 -12.83
CA THR A 223 7.59 1.31 -13.49
C THR A 223 7.50 1.79 -14.93
N ALA A 224 6.31 1.68 -15.55
CA ALA A 224 6.01 2.28 -16.85
C ALA A 224 4.50 2.54 -16.98
N ALA A 225 4.05 3.11 -18.09
CA ALA A 225 2.65 3.48 -18.32
C ALA A 225 1.66 2.31 -18.11
N LYS A 226 2.07 1.08 -18.46
CA LYS A 226 1.23 -0.12 -18.31
C LYS A 226 1.97 -1.24 -17.57
N GLN A 227 2.98 -0.88 -16.76
CA GLN A 227 3.81 -1.85 -16.08
C GLN A 227 3.96 -1.51 -14.61
N TYR A 228 3.90 -2.53 -13.78
CA TYR A 228 4.15 -2.48 -12.35
C TYR A 228 5.23 -3.49 -11.94
N THR A 229 5.95 -3.17 -10.89
CA THR A 229 6.85 -4.13 -10.24
C THR A 229 6.42 -4.30 -8.78
N ILE A 230 6.15 -5.54 -8.39
CA ILE A 230 5.88 -5.92 -7.00
C ILE A 230 7.22 -6.29 -6.36
N TYR A 231 7.55 -5.62 -5.27
CA TYR A 231 8.71 -5.93 -4.43
C TYR A 231 8.22 -6.65 -3.19
N ILE A 232 8.70 -7.87 -2.96
CA ILE A 232 8.42 -8.67 -1.78
C ILE A 232 9.70 -8.81 -0.99
N THR A 233 9.75 -8.21 0.19
CA THR A 233 10.92 -8.19 1.05
C THR A 233 10.59 -8.86 2.38
N PRO A 234 11.24 -9.99 2.74
CA PRO A 234 11.12 -10.56 4.07
C PRO A 234 11.61 -9.57 5.14
N LEU A 235 10.81 -9.35 6.17
CA LEU A 235 11.17 -8.52 7.30
C LEU A 235 11.67 -9.42 8.43
N LEU A 236 12.97 -9.35 8.69
CA LEU A 236 13.63 -10.16 9.71
C LEU A 236 13.59 -9.47 11.07
N TYR A 237 13.29 -10.21 12.12
CA TYR A 237 13.35 -9.80 13.51
C TYR A 237 13.64 -11.02 14.39
N ASN A 238 14.17 -10.81 15.58
CA ASN A 238 14.51 -11.89 16.52
C ASN A 238 13.23 -12.45 17.17
N LYS A 239 12.79 -13.62 16.73
CA LYS A 239 11.57 -14.29 17.23
C LYS A 239 11.71 -14.81 18.66
N GLU A 240 12.93 -14.95 19.16
CA GLU A 240 13.22 -15.40 20.54
C GLU A 240 13.30 -14.25 21.55
N ALA A 241 13.34 -13.00 21.07
CA ALA A 241 13.32 -11.81 21.93
C ALA A 241 11.97 -11.67 22.66
N ASN A 242 11.93 -10.83 23.69
CA ASN A 242 10.67 -10.51 24.36
C ASN A 242 9.71 -9.77 23.41
N GLY A 243 8.41 -9.80 23.72
CA GLY A 243 7.37 -9.27 22.81
C GLY A 243 7.57 -7.79 22.44
N LYS A 244 8.07 -6.96 23.35
CA LYS A 244 8.35 -5.54 23.06
C LYS A 244 9.51 -5.39 22.08
N ALA A 245 10.61 -6.10 22.29
CA ALA A 245 11.77 -6.07 21.39
C ALA A 245 11.41 -6.58 20.01
N ARG A 246 10.63 -7.67 19.90
CA ARG A 246 10.13 -8.17 18.60
C ARG A 246 9.35 -7.11 17.82
N ILE A 247 8.46 -6.37 18.49
CA ILE A 247 7.65 -5.31 17.86
C ILE A 247 8.55 -4.17 17.39
N GLU A 248 9.52 -3.76 18.21
CA GLU A 248 10.48 -2.71 17.86
C GLU A 248 11.32 -3.10 16.65
N GLU A 249 11.95 -4.26 16.67
CA GLU A 249 12.79 -4.75 15.58
C GLU A 249 12.01 -4.94 14.27
N LEU A 250 10.79 -5.50 14.34
CA LEU A 250 9.95 -5.67 13.16
C LEU A 250 9.52 -4.32 12.57
N SER A 251 9.16 -3.36 13.42
CA SER A 251 8.78 -2.03 12.97
C SER A 251 9.97 -1.25 12.37
N ASP A 252 11.17 -1.43 12.93
CA ASP A 252 12.40 -0.83 12.37
C ASP A 252 12.73 -1.45 11.00
N ALA A 253 12.60 -2.76 10.84
CA ALA A 253 12.79 -3.43 9.56
C ALA A 253 11.79 -2.92 8.50
N TYR A 254 10.53 -2.70 8.88
CA TYR A 254 9.51 -2.16 7.99
C TYR A 254 9.80 -0.71 7.59
N VAL A 255 10.15 0.15 8.55
CA VAL A 255 10.50 1.56 8.29
C VAL A 255 11.70 1.66 7.34
N LYS A 256 12.74 0.84 7.58
CA LYS A 256 13.91 0.77 6.69
C LYS A 256 13.55 0.34 5.27
N GLU A 257 12.63 -0.60 5.11
CA GLU A 257 12.16 -1.00 3.77
C GLU A 257 11.36 0.12 3.10
N LEU A 258 10.52 0.86 3.83
CA LEU A 258 9.83 2.03 3.29
C LEU A 258 10.81 3.11 2.82
N GLU A 259 11.83 3.43 3.63
CA GLU A 259 12.87 4.40 3.27
C GLU A 259 13.60 4.00 1.99
N LYS A 260 13.97 2.73 1.87
CA LYS A 260 14.59 2.17 0.67
C LYS A 260 13.68 2.34 -0.55
N MET A 261 12.39 2.00 -0.44
CA MET A 261 11.44 2.13 -1.53
C MET A 261 11.21 3.59 -1.93
N LEU A 262 11.17 4.51 -0.96
CA LEU A 262 11.04 5.95 -1.24
C LEU A 262 12.32 6.54 -1.83
N GLY A 263 13.49 6.02 -1.49
CA GLY A 263 14.75 6.36 -2.14
C GLY A 263 14.74 6.01 -3.63
N LEU A 264 14.17 4.86 -4.00
CA LEU A 264 14.04 4.43 -5.38
C LEU A 264 12.90 5.12 -6.14
N TYR A 265 11.77 5.38 -5.46
CA TYR A 265 10.52 5.88 -6.03
C TYR A 265 9.94 7.07 -5.25
N PRO A 266 10.66 8.18 -5.11
CA PRO A 266 10.26 9.28 -4.22
C PRO A 266 8.92 9.91 -4.58
N THR A 267 8.52 9.85 -5.84
CA THR A 267 7.26 10.42 -6.35
C THR A 267 6.05 9.51 -6.21
N GLN A 268 6.19 8.31 -5.64
CA GLN A 268 5.08 7.34 -5.57
C GLN A 268 4.55 7.13 -4.15
N TRP A 269 4.82 8.04 -3.24
CA TRP A 269 4.17 8.04 -1.93
C TRP A 269 2.97 9.01 -1.91
N TYR A 270 1.78 8.45 -1.76
CA TYR A 270 0.52 9.19 -1.86
C TYR A 270 -0.01 9.56 -0.48
N ASN A 271 0.86 10.19 0.31
CA ASN A 271 0.57 10.65 1.65
C ASN A 271 0.35 12.16 1.64
N TYR A 272 -0.92 12.60 1.69
CA TYR A 272 -1.32 13.99 1.56
C TYR A 272 -1.73 14.62 2.90
N PHE A 273 -1.17 14.13 4.01
CA PHE A 273 -1.33 14.69 5.34
C PHE A 273 0.05 14.84 6.01
N ASP A 274 0.09 15.62 7.07
CA ASP A 274 1.32 15.81 7.83
C ASP A 274 1.67 14.51 8.58
N PHE A 275 2.80 13.92 8.22
CA PHE A 275 3.22 12.62 8.70
C PHE A 275 4.22 12.72 9.84
N TRP A 276 4.98 13.82 9.90
CA TRP A 276 6.00 14.07 10.91
C TRP A 276 5.49 15.00 12.00
N HIS A 277 5.97 14.78 13.19
CA HIS A 277 5.69 15.61 14.35
C HIS A 277 6.67 16.81 14.34
N GLU A 278 6.32 17.89 13.64
CA GLU A 278 7.06 19.16 13.61
C GLU A 278 6.26 20.29 14.20
#